data_0b7e223a13fb4963c77d99bb4725b4cc
#
_entry.id   0b7e223a13fb4963c77d99bb4725b4cc
#
_cell.length_a   1.000
_cell.length_b   1.000
_cell.length_c   1.000
_cell.angle_alpha   90.00
_cell.angle_beta   90.00
_cell.angle_gamma   90.00
#
_symmetry.space_group_name_H-M   'P 1'
#
loop_
_entity.id
_entity.type
_entity.pdbx_description
1 polymer ?
#
loop_
_entity_poly.entity_id
_entity_poly.type
_entity_poly.pdbx_seq_one_letter_code
_entity_poly.pdbx_strand_id
1 'polypeptide(L)'
;MKCEAIRVSLVVKIFFDHNILAIEGRQQLSVWFFRGGNEMRDISMERVNATRNEMLNTVKSPTLTHEQKVATMANLADSMLEVLDLPEGLDELLNQPIDKQCICDLSEGHAPLRPRYIVPDYAKFMREGSRFLQLDAPKDIYEAINSLLIFYKHVPSVTNFPVYVGALDELLEPFMDDVDEVQAKKLIKLFLTHMDRTILDSFSHANIGPKATRAGRLILEAEKELQQAVPNVTMKYDEDITPDDFALLAVDTALHCAKPSFANHKMFKSELNEDYVIASCYNGLKYGGGSYTLCRLILGNIAKRAKNVEDFKKNHLPYVCQVMADYMDARIRFIVEESGFFENNFLAKEGFIHRDCFTAMFGMVGMAECVNDLMKKEGKTGRYGHDEEADALGVEIMEQINAFNQAHVNPYCEATGGHFLLHAQVGIASDLGISPGTRIPIGEEPKELIDHLKHCEKFHKYFPSGTGDIFPIDTTVHKNNEFLLDIIKGSFREGIRYLSFYATDSDVIRITGYLVKRSEIEKLEKGENVLQDTTALGMGAKHNGHILERKVR
;
A
#
# COMPACT_ATOMS: atom_id res chain seq x y z
N MET A 1 37.11 -26.99 12.48
CA MET A 1 36.78 -25.67 13.06
C MET A 1 37.70 -24.53 12.63
N LYS A 2 39.03 -24.69 12.55
CA LYS A 2 39.92 -23.58 12.12
C LYS A 2 39.87 -23.24 10.61
N CYS A 3 39.51 -24.17 9.73
CA CYS A 3 39.40 -23.90 8.28
C CYS A 3 38.17 -23.12 7.86
N GLU A 4 37.02 -23.25 8.56
CA GLU A 4 35.81 -22.51 8.24
C GLU A 4 35.88 -21.04 8.64
N ALA A 5 36.48 -20.75 9.78
CA ALA A 5 36.71 -19.37 10.21
C ALA A 5 37.64 -18.59 9.26
N ILE A 6 38.65 -19.29 8.66
CA ILE A 6 39.55 -18.69 7.67
C ILE A 6 38.84 -18.43 6.33
N ARG A 7 37.92 -19.30 5.92
CA ARG A 7 37.15 -19.11 4.68
C ARG A 7 36.15 -17.95 4.76
N VAL A 8 35.46 -17.81 5.87
CA VAL A 8 34.54 -16.69 6.10
C VAL A 8 35.31 -15.36 6.18
N SER A 9 36.46 -15.34 6.84
CA SER A 9 37.33 -14.16 6.89
C SER A 9 37.90 -13.78 5.51
N LEU A 10 38.20 -14.76 4.65
CA LEU A 10 38.74 -14.53 3.31
C LEU A 10 37.69 -14.03 2.33
N VAL A 11 36.45 -14.57 2.39
CA VAL A 11 35.32 -14.11 1.55
C VAL A 11 34.93 -12.68 1.92
N VAL A 12 34.88 -12.37 3.20
CA VAL A 12 34.66 -10.99 3.67
C VAL A 12 35.81 -10.07 3.20
N LYS A 13 37.06 -10.53 3.21
CA LYS A 13 38.19 -9.74 2.77
C LYS A 13 38.20 -9.48 1.25
N ILE A 14 37.81 -10.45 0.42
CA ILE A 14 37.76 -10.30 -1.05
C ILE A 14 36.66 -9.34 -1.48
N PHE A 15 35.52 -9.30 -0.80
CA PHE A 15 34.43 -8.35 -1.11
C PHE A 15 34.80 -6.90 -0.74
N PHE A 16 35.80 -6.69 0.10
CA PHE A 16 36.10 -5.40 0.66
C PHE A 16 37.42 -4.78 0.19
N ASP A 17 38.33 -5.56 -0.41
CA ASP A 17 39.62 -5.03 -0.88
C ASP A 17 39.50 -4.12 -2.13
N HIS A 18 38.30 -3.98 -2.71
CA HIS A 18 38.04 -3.04 -3.81
C HIS A 18 37.59 -1.64 -3.35
N ASN A 19 37.48 -1.40 -2.03
CA ASN A 19 37.16 -0.07 -1.47
C ASN A 19 38.03 0.24 -0.24
N ILE A 20 39.26 0.63 -0.47
CA ILE A 20 40.28 0.92 0.58
C ILE A 20 39.84 2.05 1.55
N LEU A 21 38.92 2.94 1.17
CA LEU A 21 38.40 4.00 2.03
C LEU A 21 37.39 3.53 3.09
N ALA A 22 36.91 2.28 3.02
CA ALA A 22 35.94 1.74 3.99
C ALA A 22 36.61 1.06 5.19
N ILE A 23 37.93 0.87 5.20
CA ILE A 23 38.62 0.06 6.23
C ILE A 23 38.80 0.82 7.54
N GLU A 24 39.01 2.13 7.53
CA GLU A 24 39.07 2.93 8.75
C GLU A 24 37.70 3.10 9.44
N GLY A 25 36.59 3.05 8.69
CA GLY A 25 35.24 3.08 9.22
C GLY A 25 34.77 1.79 9.91
N ARG A 26 35.43 0.66 9.68
CA ARG A 26 34.98 -0.65 10.16
C ARG A 26 35.18 -0.93 11.63
N GLN A 27 36.26 -0.44 12.21
CA GLN A 27 36.44 -0.56 13.66
C GLN A 27 35.39 0.30 14.40
N GLN A 28 34.95 1.38 13.79
CA GLN A 28 33.86 2.18 14.32
C GLN A 28 32.50 1.52 14.09
N LEU A 29 32.21 0.91 12.93
CA LEU A 29 30.94 0.21 12.68
C LEU A 29 30.76 -1.02 13.58
N SER A 30 31.80 -1.83 13.76
CA SER A 30 31.75 -2.95 14.73
C SER A 30 31.62 -2.47 16.18
N VAL A 31 32.24 -1.33 16.52
CA VAL A 31 32.12 -0.71 17.87
C VAL A 31 30.77 -0.03 18.08
N TRP A 32 30.12 0.48 17.02
CA TRP A 32 28.78 1.04 17.12
C TRP A 32 27.71 -0.03 17.38
N PHE A 33 27.78 -1.17 16.71
CA PHE A 33 26.89 -2.31 17.00
C PHE A 33 27.04 -2.85 18.43
N PHE A 34 28.18 -2.63 19.08
CA PHE A 34 28.44 -3.06 20.47
C PHE A 34 28.25 -1.97 21.53
N ARG A 35 27.96 -0.70 21.15
CA ARG A 35 27.79 0.40 22.13
C ARG A 35 26.36 0.76 22.48
N GLY A 36 25.39 0.35 21.71
CA GLY A 36 23.98 0.33 22.14
C GLY A 36 23.77 -0.93 22.97
N GLY A 37 23.51 -0.81 24.24
CA GLY A 37 23.44 -1.91 25.21
C GLY A 37 22.31 -2.93 25.02
N ASN A 38 21.93 -3.24 23.80
CA ASN A 38 21.03 -4.34 23.48
C ASN A 38 21.88 -5.60 23.30
N GLU A 39 21.82 -6.52 24.27
CA GLU A 39 22.26 -7.89 24.06
C GLU A 39 21.53 -8.41 22.82
N MET A 40 22.29 -8.74 21.75
CA MET A 40 21.70 -9.41 20.59
C MET A 40 20.96 -10.64 21.09
N ARG A 41 19.65 -10.69 20.89
CA ARG A 41 18.88 -11.89 21.23
C ARG A 41 19.42 -13.04 20.40
N ASP A 42 19.83 -14.12 21.05
CA ASP A 42 20.30 -15.32 20.36
C ASP A 42 19.19 -15.85 19.45
N ILE A 43 19.42 -15.83 18.16
CA ILE A 43 18.48 -16.40 17.18
C ILE A 43 18.47 -17.92 17.40
N SER A 44 17.32 -18.49 17.68
CA SER A 44 17.19 -19.94 17.91
C SER A 44 17.57 -20.74 16.65
N MET A 45 18.24 -21.89 16.83
CA MET A 45 18.55 -22.79 15.72
C MET A 45 17.29 -23.31 15.00
N GLU A 46 16.16 -23.37 15.69
CA GLU A 46 14.86 -23.70 15.10
C GLU A 46 14.47 -22.67 14.05
N ARG A 47 14.56 -21.38 14.37
CA ARG A 47 14.28 -20.27 13.45
C ARG A 47 15.25 -20.25 12.27
N VAL A 48 16.55 -20.46 12.51
CA VAL A 48 17.56 -20.58 11.44
C VAL A 48 17.21 -21.70 10.46
N ASN A 49 16.79 -22.88 10.99
CA ASN A 49 16.42 -24.01 10.15
C ASN A 49 15.09 -23.77 9.41
N ALA A 50 14.11 -23.11 10.03
CA ALA A 50 12.86 -22.71 9.38
C ALA A 50 13.14 -21.77 8.19
N THR A 51 13.88 -20.69 8.42
CA THR A 51 14.27 -19.74 7.37
C THR A 51 15.07 -20.40 6.24
N ARG A 52 16.00 -21.30 6.57
CA ARG A 52 16.73 -22.09 5.57
C ARG A 52 15.79 -22.91 4.70
N ASN A 53 14.78 -23.53 5.30
CA ASN A 53 13.80 -24.33 4.53
C ASN A 53 12.95 -23.43 3.62
N GLU A 54 12.54 -22.27 4.06
CA GLU A 54 11.82 -21.28 3.24
C GLU A 54 12.68 -20.79 2.07
N MET A 55 13.96 -20.49 2.29
CA MET A 55 14.92 -20.17 1.23
C MET A 55 15.04 -21.30 0.20
N LEU A 56 15.14 -22.55 0.66
CA LEU A 56 15.19 -23.72 -0.24
C LEU A 56 13.92 -23.89 -1.06
N ASN A 57 12.74 -23.64 -0.46
CA ASN A 57 11.46 -23.67 -1.15
C ASN A 57 11.39 -22.56 -2.21
N THR A 58 11.85 -21.36 -1.89
CA THR A 58 11.95 -20.24 -2.82
C THR A 58 12.84 -20.59 -4.02
N VAL A 59 14.04 -21.13 -3.78
CA VAL A 59 14.96 -21.54 -4.86
C VAL A 59 14.33 -22.60 -5.77
N LYS A 60 13.61 -23.56 -5.19
CA LYS A 60 12.99 -24.68 -5.93
C LYS A 60 11.68 -24.30 -6.62
N SER A 61 11.09 -23.15 -6.31
CA SER A 61 9.82 -22.74 -6.92
C SER A 61 9.92 -22.66 -8.45
N PRO A 62 9.07 -23.35 -9.20
CA PRO A 62 9.06 -23.27 -10.67
C PRO A 62 8.37 -21.99 -11.18
N THR A 63 7.59 -21.32 -10.34
CA THR A 63 6.74 -20.18 -10.72
C THR A 63 7.37 -18.81 -10.43
N LEU A 64 8.48 -18.77 -9.68
CA LEU A 64 9.19 -17.52 -9.38
C LEU A 64 10.29 -17.25 -10.41
N THR A 65 10.38 -16.01 -10.87
CA THR A 65 11.52 -15.55 -11.70
C THR A 65 12.80 -15.48 -10.86
N HIS A 66 13.95 -15.27 -11.52
CA HIS A 66 15.24 -15.13 -10.82
C HIS A 66 15.22 -13.94 -9.85
N GLU A 67 14.73 -12.80 -10.30
CA GLU A 67 14.64 -11.56 -9.50
C GLU A 67 13.72 -11.75 -8.29
N GLN A 68 12.55 -12.38 -8.49
CA GLN A 68 11.62 -12.69 -7.39
C GLN A 68 12.24 -13.60 -6.34
N LYS A 69 13.03 -14.61 -6.76
CA LYS A 69 13.76 -15.48 -5.82
C LYS A 69 14.79 -14.72 -5.02
N VAL A 70 15.57 -13.85 -5.67
CA VAL A 70 16.60 -13.04 -4.99
C VAL A 70 15.95 -12.08 -3.99
N ALA A 71 14.89 -11.37 -4.38
CA ALA A 71 14.17 -10.45 -3.51
C ALA A 71 13.54 -11.17 -2.31
N THR A 72 12.90 -12.33 -2.52
CA THR A 72 12.32 -13.13 -1.43
C THR A 72 13.38 -13.61 -0.45
N MET A 73 14.53 -14.09 -0.92
CA MET A 73 15.62 -14.52 -0.04
C MET A 73 16.22 -13.36 0.76
N ALA A 74 16.33 -12.17 0.15
CA ALA A 74 16.79 -10.97 0.84
C ALA A 74 15.84 -10.56 1.96
N ASN A 75 14.53 -10.58 1.71
CA ASN A 75 13.50 -10.27 2.72
C ASN A 75 13.51 -11.30 3.88
N LEU A 76 13.70 -12.58 3.59
CA LEU A 76 13.84 -13.62 4.61
C LEU A 76 15.07 -13.41 5.50
N ALA A 77 16.19 -12.98 4.90
CA ALA A 77 17.41 -12.67 5.65
C ALA A 77 17.26 -11.40 6.51
N ASP A 78 16.63 -10.35 5.96
CA ASP A 78 16.38 -9.09 6.65
C ASP A 78 15.50 -9.31 7.89
N SER A 79 14.44 -10.10 7.79
CA SER A 79 13.52 -10.40 8.89
C SER A 79 14.16 -11.16 10.08
N MET A 80 15.39 -11.65 9.94
CA MET A 80 16.12 -12.33 11.02
C MET A 80 16.94 -11.40 11.91
N LEU A 81 17.10 -10.12 11.57
CA LEU A 81 18.00 -9.22 12.31
C LEU A 81 17.55 -8.92 13.74
N GLU A 82 16.24 -8.89 14.02
CA GLU A 82 15.67 -8.73 15.38
C GLU A 82 16.27 -7.58 16.20
N VAL A 83 16.37 -6.42 15.60
CA VAL A 83 16.98 -5.24 16.23
C VAL A 83 16.02 -4.39 17.06
N LEU A 84 14.71 -4.68 17.02
CA LEU A 84 13.70 -3.90 17.73
C LEU A 84 13.51 -4.37 19.17
N ASP A 85 13.32 -3.41 20.09
CA ASP A 85 12.77 -3.67 21.42
C ASP A 85 11.28 -3.96 21.31
N LEU A 86 10.91 -5.23 21.30
CA LEU A 86 9.52 -5.65 21.12
C LEU A 86 8.72 -5.45 22.41
N PRO A 87 7.52 -4.87 22.36
CA PRO A 87 6.67 -4.70 23.54
C PRO A 87 6.21 -6.03 24.10
N GLU A 88 5.97 -6.06 25.42
CA GLU A 88 5.38 -7.21 26.10
C GLU A 88 4.02 -7.56 25.49
N GLY A 89 3.75 -8.85 25.31
CA GLY A 89 2.49 -9.35 24.75
C GLY A 89 2.45 -9.38 23.22
N LEU A 90 3.41 -8.78 22.50
CA LEU A 90 3.40 -8.77 21.04
C LEU A 90 3.45 -10.19 20.45
N ASP A 91 4.29 -11.06 21.01
CA ASP A 91 4.47 -12.43 20.50
C ASP A 91 3.16 -13.24 20.52
N GLU A 92 2.35 -13.09 21.57
CA GLU A 92 1.05 -13.75 21.67
C GLU A 92 -0.04 -13.16 20.75
N LEU A 93 0.19 -11.98 20.16
CA LEU A 93 -0.74 -11.29 19.28
C LEU A 93 -0.33 -11.34 17.80
N LEU A 94 0.97 -11.38 17.54
CA LEU A 94 1.57 -11.32 16.20
C LEU A 94 2.00 -12.70 15.70
N ASN A 95 2.76 -13.47 16.49
CA ASN A 95 3.37 -14.72 16.08
C ASN A 95 2.45 -15.94 16.33
N GLN A 96 1.21 -15.85 15.85
CA GLN A 96 0.18 -16.87 15.99
C GLN A 96 -0.26 -17.40 14.61
N PRO A 97 -0.88 -18.59 14.54
CA PRO A 97 -1.62 -19.00 13.36
C PRO A 97 -2.62 -17.93 12.92
N ILE A 98 -2.84 -17.77 11.62
CA ILE A 98 -3.63 -16.68 11.05
C ILE A 98 -5.06 -16.56 11.64
N ASP A 99 -5.66 -17.67 12.04
CA ASP A 99 -6.98 -17.72 12.68
C ASP A 99 -7.01 -17.22 14.12
N LYS A 100 -5.84 -16.97 14.74
CA LYS A 100 -5.66 -16.46 16.11
C LYS A 100 -4.87 -15.18 16.21
N GLN A 101 -4.16 -14.83 15.15
CA GLN A 101 -3.35 -13.61 15.06
C GLN A 101 -4.24 -12.37 15.22
N CYS A 102 -3.92 -11.48 16.16
CA CYS A 102 -4.67 -10.25 16.42
C CYS A 102 -4.00 -9.00 15.82
N ILE A 103 -2.69 -9.05 15.62
CA ILE A 103 -1.88 -7.99 14.98
C ILE A 103 -1.16 -8.60 13.78
N CYS A 104 -1.07 -7.84 12.69
CA CYS A 104 -0.27 -8.22 11.54
C CYS A 104 0.60 -7.02 11.11
N ASP A 105 1.89 -7.25 10.95
CA ASP A 105 2.85 -6.26 10.49
C ASP A 105 3.05 -6.21 8.97
N LEU A 106 2.25 -6.99 8.24
CA LEU A 106 2.28 -7.08 6.79
C LEU A 106 3.64 -7.54 6.22
N SER A 107 4.35 -8.35 6.97
CA SER A 107 5.67 -8.91 6.63
C SER A 107 6.77 -7.85 6.52
N GLU A 108 6.68 -6.77 7.28
CA GLU A 108 7.76 -5.78 7.39
C GLU A 108 8.97 -6.30 8.17
N GLY A 109 8.82 -7.38 8.93
CA GLY A 109 9.88 -7.98 9.72
C GLY A 109 10.22 -7.18 10.99
N HIS A 110 11.26 -7.65 11.72
CA HIS A 110 11.70 -7.06 12.98
C HIS A 110 12.80 -6.00 12.80
N ALA A 111 13.37 -5.88 11.61
CA ALA A 111 14.45 -4.94 11.29
C ALA A 111 14.12 -4.08 10.07
N PRO A 112 13.15 -3.18 10.17
CA PRO A 112 12.79 -2.29 9.07
C PRO A 112 13.94 -1.30 8.81
N LEU A 113 14.60 -1.44 7.68
CA LEU A 113 15.73 -0.59 7.31
C LEU A 113 15.31 0.78 6.75
N ARG A 114 14.05 0.95 6.42
CA ARG A 114 13.49 2.12 5.77
C ARG A 114 12.00 2.28 6.06
N PRO A 115 11.42 3.48 5.84
CA PRO A 115 9.97 3.65 5.87
C PRO A 115 9.27 2.72 4.88
N ARG A 116 8.07 2.28 5.26
CA ARG A 116 7.22 1.42 4.41
C ARG A 116 6.83 2.10 3.11
N TYR A 117 6.41 3.36 3.19
CA TYR A 117 6.00 4.14 2.03
C TYR A 117 6.84 5.40 1.95
N ILE A 118 7.40 5.63 0.78
CA ILE A 118 8.22 6.79 0.45
C ILE A 118 7.56 7.49 -0.73
N VAL A 119 7.26 8.78 -0.57
CA VAL A 119 6.56 9.61 -1.55
C VAL A 119 7.43 10.82 -1.88
N PRO A 120 8.37 10.69 -2.83
CA PRO A 120 9.28 11.78 -3.16
C PRO A 120 8.58 12.97 -3.82
N ASP A 121 9.17 14.16 -3.68
CA ASP A 121 8.82 15.34 -4.46
C ASP A 121 9.39 15.21 -5.89
N TYR A 122 8.61 14.55 -6.76
CA TYR A 122 8.96 14.42 -8.17
C TYR A 122 8.93 15.77 -8.92
N ALA A 123 8.09 16.72 -8.50
CA ALA A 123 8.05 18.03 -9.13
C ALA A 123 9.35 18.82 -8.85
N LYS A 124 9.93 18.70 -7.65
CA LYS A 124 11.25 19.22 -7.34
C LYS A 124 12.31 18.58 -8.23
N PHE A 125 12.29 17.24 -8.33
CA PHE A 125 13.24 16.52 -9.20
C PHE A 125 13.15 17.00 -10.66
N MET A 126 11.95 17.19 -11.21
CA MET A 126 11.75 17.68 -12.56
C MET A 126 12.25 19.13 -12.77
N ARG A 127 12.24 19.95 -11.70
CA ARG A 127 12.74 21.34 -11.78
C ARG A 127 14.25 21.46 -11.58
N GLU A 128 14.86 20.58 -10.77
CA GLU A 128 16.23 20.77 -10.27
C GLU A 128 17.19 19.66 -10.72
N GLY A 129 16.67 18.52 -11.19
CA GLY A 129 17.48 17.32 -11.41
C GLY A 129 17.92 16.64 -10.14
N SER A 130 18.99 15.84 -10.20
CA SER A 130 19.61 15.15 -9.04
C SER A 130 21.11 15.06 -9.22
N ARG A 131 21.85 15.52 -8.21
CA ARG A 131 23.32 15.41 -8.20
C ARG A 131 23.78 13.97 -8.03
N PHE A 132 23.09 13.22 -7.17
CA PHE A 132 23.38 11.81 -6.92
C PHE A 132 23.23 10.97 -8.19
N LEU A 133 22.14 11.19 -8.93
CA LEU A 133 21.85 10.48 -10.17
C LEU A 133 22.61 11.07 -11.37
N GLN A 134 23.29 12.21 -11.21
CA GLN A 134 23.96 12.95 -12.28
C GLN A 134 23.01 13.30 -13.42
N LEU A 135 21.80 13.73 -13.08
CA LEU A 135 20.75 14.15 -14.01
C LEU A 135 20.47 15.63 -13.85
N ASP A 136 20.51 16.36 -14.94
CA ASP A 136 20.03 17.74 -15.02
C ASP A 136 18.50 17.77 -15.05
N ALA A 137 17.91 18.95 -14.78
CA ALA A 137 16.48 19.16 -14.99
C ALA A 137 16.12 18.93 -16.46
N PRO A 138 15.08 18.12 -16.76
CA PRO A 138 14.71 17.81 -18.13
C PRO A 138 14.22 19.06 -18.89
N LYS A 139 14.54 19.13 -20.18
CA LYS A 139 14.22 20.25 -21.06
C LYS A 139 13.10 19.93 -22.04
N ASP A 140 12.84 18.66 -22.28
CA ASP A 140 11.80 18.17 -23.17
C ASP A 140 11.16 16.88 -22.63
N ILE A 141 10.10 16.40 -23.29
CA ILE A 141 9.36 15.22 -22.85
C ILE A 141 10.20 13.93 -22.89
N TYR A 142 11.21 13.83 -23.76
CA TYR A 142 12.07 12.66 -23.84
C TYR A 142 12.98 12.58 -22.62
N GLU A 143 13.61 13.71 -22.27
CA GLU A 143 14.44 13.81 -21.06
C GLU A 143 13.58 13.62 -19.81
N ALA A 144 12.35 14.20 -19.78
CA ALA A 144 11.42 14.06 -18.67
C ALA A 144 11.06 12.58 -18.40
N ILE A 145 10.64 11.85 -19.41
CA ILE A 145 10.30 10.43 -19.30
C ILE A 145 11.53 9.60 -18.89
N ASN A 146 12.69 9.82 -19.53
CA ASN A 146 13.90 9.08 -19.22
C ASN A 146 14.36 9.32 -17.78
N SER A 147 14.34 10.57 -17.33
CA SER A 147 14.75 10.95 -15.97
C SER A 147 13.83 10.34 -14.90
N LEU A 148 12.51 10.35 -15.11
CA LEU A 148 11.55 9.71 -14.21
C LEU A 148 11.79 8.19 -14.12
N LEU A 149 12.00 7.51 -15.26
CA LEU A 149 12.26 6.07 -15.28
C LEU A 149 13.55 5.70 -14.52
N ILE A 150 14.59 6.53 -14.62
CA ILE A 150 15.82 6.35 -13.84
C ILE A 150 15.52 6.58 -12.36
N PHE A 151 14.84 7.66 -12.01
CA PHE A 151 14.55 8.01 -10.62
C PHE A 151 13.76 6.89 -9.90
N TYR A 152 12.75 6.32 -10.57
CA TYR A 152 11.93 5.24 -9.99
C TYR A 152 12.74 4.04 -9.50
N LYS A 153 13.86 3.71 -10.16
CA LYS A 153 14.75 2.62 -9.76
C LYS A 153 15.45 2.87 -8.42
N HIS A 154 15.44 4.10 -7.94
CA HIS A 154 16.15 4.52 -6.73
C HIS A 154 15.19 4.95 -5.60
N VAL A 155 13.89 4.70 -5.75
CA VAL A 155 12.87 4.95 -4.71
C VAL A 155 12.47 3.63 -4.06
N PRO A 156 13.14 3.21 -2.98
CA PRO A 156 12.78 1.98 -2.28
C PRO A 156 11.47 2.18 -1.50
N SER A 157 10.76 1.09 -1.28
CA SER A 157 9.59 1.03 -0.41
C SER A 157 9.60 -0.28 0.37
N VAL A 158 8.48 -0.71 0.93
CA VAL A 158 8.31 -2.05 1.50
C VAL A 158 8.65 -3.14 0.46
N THR A 159 8.38 -2.88 -0.80
CA THR A 159 8.91 -3.63 -1.95
C THR A 159 10.12 -2.90 -2.55
N ASN A 160 10.81 -3.51 -3.51
CA ASN A 160 11.93 -2.88 -4.19
C ASN A 160 11.51 -1.84 -5.24
N PHE A 161 10.21 -1.49 -5.28
CA PHE A 161 9.61 -0.58 -6.25
C PHE A 161 8.97 0.62 -5.57
N PRO A 162 8.85 1.77 -6.27
CA PRO A 162 8.17 2.94 -5.73
C PRO A 162 6.67 2.65 -5.57
N VAL A 163 6.10 3.03 -4.44
CA VAL A 163 4.64 2.97 -4.20
C VAL A 163 3.89 4.17 -4.76
N TYR A 164 4.62 5.19 -5.20
CA TYR A 164 4.11 6.39 -5.83
C TYR A 164 5.05 6.82 -6.96
N VAL A 165 4.50 7.06 -8.14
CA VAL A 165 5.27 7.45 -9.35
C VAL A 165 4.94 8.86 -9.83
N GLY A 166 4.19 9.62 -9.05
CA GLY A 166 3.90 11.03 -9.29
C GLY A 166 2.47 11.33 -9.75
N ALA A 167 2.14 12.61 -9.80
CA ALA A 167 0.99 13.14 -10.53
C ALA A 167 1.41 13.25 -12.00
N LEU A 168 1.26 12.15 -12.75
CA LEU A 168 1.89 12.00 -14.07
C LEU A 168 1.42 13.03 -15.08
N ASP A 169 0.16 13.44 -15.00
CA ASP A 169 -0.38 14.49 -15.84
C ASP A 169 0.30 15.84 -15.58
N GLU A 170 0.43 16.24 -14.31
CA GLU A 170 1.09 17.49 -13.91
C GLU A 170 2.61 17.46 -14.21
N LEU A 171 3.26 16.30 -14.05
CA LEU A 171 4.69 16.16 -14.33
C LEU A 171 5.03 16.23 -15.81
N LEU A 172 4.15 15.76 -16.68
CA LEU A 172 4.38 15.74 -18.13
C LEU A 172 3.81 16.96 -18.87
N GLU A 173 2.76 17.61 -18.33
CA GLU A 173 2.09 18.75 -18.97
C GLU A 173 3.05 19.87 -19.42
N PRO A 174 4.07 20.28 -18.63
CA PRO A 174 5.00 21.34 -19.02
C PRO A 174 5.79 21.07 -20.32
N PHE A 175 5.88 19.81 -20.73
CA PHE A 175 6.64 19.37 -21.90
C PHE A 175 5.75 19.00 -23.10
N MET A 176 4.44 19.26 -23.02
CA MET A 176 3.51 18.85 -24.06
C MET A 176 3.49 19.80 -25.27
N ASP A 177 3.92 21.03 -25.10
CA ASP A 177 3.87 22.02 -26.17
C ASP A 177 4.90 21.79 -27.29
N ASP A 178 5.97 21.05 -27.01
CA ASP A 178 7.07 20.78 -27.93
C ASP A 178 6.82 19.58 -28.87
N VAL A 179 5.70 18.89 -28.72
CA VAL A 179 5.37 17.67 -29.49
C VAL A 179 3.94 17.69 -30.00
N ASP A 180 3.73 17.12 -31.19
CA ASP A 180 2.37 16.88 -31.68
C ASP A 180 1.67 15.77 -30.88
N GLU A 181 0.34 15.71 -30.97
CA GLU A 181 -0.48 14.80 -30.17
C GLU A 181 -0.20 13.32 -30.45
N VAL A 182 0.07 12.97 -31.71
CA VAL A 182 0.37 11.58 -32.11
C VAL A 182 1.69 11.13 -31.48
N GLN A 183 2.70 11.99 -31.54
CA GLN A 183 4.01 11.73 -30.95
C GLN A 183 3.96 11.72 -29.43
N ALA A 184 3.25 12.66 -28.82
CA ALA A 184 3.02 12.68 -27.37
C ALA A 184 2.36 11.39 -26.88
N LYS A 185 1.28 10.95 -27.53
CA LYS A 185 0.59 9.70 -27.21
C LYS A 185 1.51 8.48 -27.34
N LYS A 186 2.33 8.43 -28.39
CA LYS A 186 3.31 7.36 -28.58
C LYS A 186 4.33 7.32 -27.45
N LEU A 187 4.87 8.46 -27.03
CA LEU A 187 5.84 8.55 -25.94
C LEU A 187 5.22 8.14 -24.60
N ILE A 188 4.01 8.61 -24.31
CA ILE A 188 3.26 8.20 -23.10
C ILE A 188 3.02 6.69 -23.10
N LYS A 189 2.62 6.09 -24.23
CA LYS A 189 2.47 4.63 -24.31
C LYS A 189 3.78 3.87 -24.07
N LEU A 190 4.89 4.36 -24.59
CA LEU A 190 6.22 3.78 -24.32
C LEU A 190 6.60 3.91 -22.84
N PHE A 191 6.33 5.06 -22.23
CA PHE A 191 6.58 5.30 -20.81
C PHE A 191 5.76 4.36 -19.91
N LEU A 192 4.45 4.27 -20.11
CA LEU A 192 3.56 3.36 -19.38
C LEU A 192 3.96 1.90 -19.59
N THR A 193 4.28 1.51 -20.83
CA THR A 193 4.75 0.14 -21.14
C THR A 193 6.06 -0.17 -20.42
N HIS A 194 7.00 0.79 -20.39
CA HIS A 194 8.25 0.60 -19.66
C HIS A 194 7.99 0.38 -18.17
N MET A 195 7.13 1.20 -17.55
CA MET A 195 6.77 1.02 -16.13
C MET A 195 6.17 -0.37 -15.89
N ASP A 196 5.19 -0.79 -16.67
CA ASP A 196 4.54 -2.10 -16.50
C ASP A 196 5.51 -3.28 -16.66
N ARG A 197 6.59 -3.12 -17.44
CA ARG A 197 7.57 -4.20 -17.67
C ARG A 197 8.76 -4.18 -16.71
N THR A 198 9.00 -3.07 -16.01
CA THR A 198 10.17 -2.91 -15.13
C THR A 198 9.81 -2.70 -13.67
N ILE A 199 8.59 -2.28 -13.37
CA ILE A 199 8.03 -2.20 -12.02
C ILE A 199 7.10 -3.40 -11.86
N LEU A 200 7.56 -4.43 -11.15
CA LEU A 200 6.87 -5.73 -11.09
C LEU A 200 5.78 -5.77 -10.01
N ASP A 201 5.31 -4.62 -9.58
CA ASP A 201 4.40 -4.46 -8.45
C ASP A 201 3.29 -3.44 -8.76
N SER A 202 2.05 -3.90 -8.89
CA SER A 202 0.89 -3.06 -9.18
C SER A 202 0.41 -2.21 -7.97
N PHE A 203 1.13 -2.24 -6.85
CA PHE A 203 1.00 -1.22 -5.80
C PHE A 203 1.67 0.10 -6.18
N SER A 204 2.52 0.12 -7.22
CA SER A 204 3.05 1.37 -7.79
C SER A 204 1.91 2.20 -8.38
N HIS A 205 1.77 3.44 -7.93
CA HIS A 205 0.56 4.24 -8.08
C HIS A 205 0.86 5.64 -8.63
N ALA A 206 0.11 6.04 -9.63
CA ALA A 206 0.10 7.38 -10.21
C ALA A 206 -1.17 8.14 -9.84
N ASN A 207 -1.10 9.46 -9.78
CA ASN A 207 -2.27 10.32 -9.70
C ASN A 207 -2.46 11.11 -11.00
N ILE A 208 -3.69 11.52 -11.26
CA ILE A 208 -4.11 12.49 -12.29
C ILE A 208 -5.21 13.41 -11.74
N GLY A 209 -5.40 14.57 -12.35
CA GLY A 209 -6.43 15.53 -11.94
C GLY A 209 -6.11 16.28 -10.62
N PRO A 210 -7.06 17.10 -10.10
CA PRO A 210 -8.44 17.26 -10.55
C PRO A 210 -8.63 18.11 -11.82
N LYS A 211 -7.62 18.88 -12.23
CA LYS A 211 -7.68 19.68 -13.45
C LYS A 211 -7.51 18.80 -14.68
N ALA A 212 -8.28 19.11 -15.72
CA ALA A 212 -8.05 18.49 -17.02
C ALA A 212 -6.78 19.05 -17.66
N THR A 213 -5.86 18.15 -18.01
CA THR A 213 -4.63 18.48 -18.71
C THR A 213 -4.56 17.71 -20.04
N ARG A 214 -3.74 18.16 -20.99
CA ARG A 214 -3.51 17.44 -22.24
C ARG A 214 -2.83 16.10 -21.97
N ALA A 215 -1.82 16.10 -21.11
CA ALA A 215 -1.13 14.88 -20.68
C ALA A 215 -2.08 13.89 -20.01
N GLY A 216 -2.97 14.36 -19.10
CA GLY A 216 -3.95 13.51 -18.41
C GLY A 216 -4.92 12.81 -19.37
N ARG A 217 -5.40 13.51 -20.41
CA ARG A 217 -6.24 12.92 -21.45
C ARG A 217 -5.51 11.82 -22.21
N LEU A 218 -4.29 12.09 -22.63
CA LEU A 218 -3.47 11.11 -23.38
C LEU A 218 -3.06 9.91 -22.52
N ILE A 219 -2.83 10.10 -21.21
CA ILE A 219 -2.58 9.01 -20.27
C ILE A 219 -3.81 8.09 -20.20
N LEU A 220 -5.03 8.64 -20.01
CA LEU A 220 -6.25 7.86 -19.96
C LEU A 220 -6.50 7.07 -21.25
N GLU A 221 -6.35 7.72 -22.40
CA GLU A 221 -6.47 7.07 -23.70
C GLU A 221 -5.43 5.96 -23.90
N ALA A 222 -4.19 6.19 -23.49
CA ALA A 222 -3.12 5.20 -23.59
C ALA A 222 -3.39 4.00 -22.67
N GLU A 223 -3.85 4.22 -21.45
CA GLU A 223 -4.19 3.15 -20.51
C GLU A 223 -5.38 2.30 -20.99
N LYS A 224 -6.39 2.94 -21.57
CA LYS A 224 -7.52 2.24 -22.21
C LYS A 224 -7.06 1.30 -23.32
N GLU A 225 -6.07 1.73 -24.12
CA GLU A 225 -5.53 0.90 -25.21
C GLU A 225 -4.57 -0.19 -24.73
N LEU A 226 -3.74 0.10 -23.71
CA LEU A 226 -2.69 -0.80 -23.23
C LEU A 226 -3.23 -1.88 -22.28
N GLN A 227 -4.23 -1.56 -21.49
CA GLN A 227 -4.84 -2.46 -20.49
C GLN A 227 -3.79 -3.17 -19.63
N GLN A 228 -2.91 -2.40 -19.00
CA GLN A 228 -1.80 -2.87 -18.17
C GLN A 228 -2.15 -2.75 -16.69
N ALA A 229 -1.47 -3.54 -15.83
CA ALA A 229 -1.69 -3.49 -14.38
C ALA A 229 -0.91 -2.35 -13.72
N VAL A 230 0.25 -1.96 -14.27
CA VAL A 230 1.16 -0.95 -13.71
C VAL A 230 1.31 0.23 -14.67
N PRO A 231 1.29 1.46 -14.14
CA PRO A 231 0.95 1.83 -12.76
C PRO A 231 -0.53 1.67 -12.46
N ASN A 232 -0.88 1.50 -11.19
CA ASN A 232 -2.23 1.80 -10.74
C ASN A 232 -2.47 3.32 -10.86
N VAL A 233 -3.69 3.75 -11.14
CA VAL A 233 -3.99 5.17 -11.35
C VAL A 233 -5.19 5.59 -10.50
N THR A 234 -5.09 6.75 -9.86
CA THR A 234 -6.23 7.42 -9.23
C THR A 234 -6.44 8.80 -9.82
N MET A 235 -7.67 9.09 -10.18
CA MET A 235 -8.14 10.43 -10.49
C MET A 235 -8.56 11.12 -9.19
N LYS A 236 -7.90 12.23 -8.86
CA LYS A 236 -8.39 13.18 -7.86
C LYS A 236 -9.60 13.89 -8.49
N TYR A 237 -10.79 13.62 -8.00
CA TYR A 237 -12.02 14.17 -8.59
C TYR A 237 -12.61 15.25 -7.70
N ASP A 238 -12.95 16.38 -8.30
CA ASP A 238 -13.67 17.49 -7.67
C ASP A 238 -14.69 18.06 -8.68
N GLU A 239 -15.98 17.99 -8.35
CA GLU A 239 -17.05 18.43 -9.24
C GLU A 239 -16.99 19.92 -9.62
N ASP A 240 -16.31 20.77 -8.82
CA ASP A 240 -16.14 22.19 -9.10
C ASP A 240 -14.93 22.49 -10.00
N ILE A 241 -14.01 21.52 -10.15
CA ILE A 241 -12.74 21.71 -10.87
C ILE A 241 -12.66 20.79 -12.09
N THR A 242 -13.10 19.54 -11.97
CA THR A 242 -12.95 18.51 -13.01
C THR A 242 -14.06 18.64 -14.06
N PRO A 243 -13.75 18.96 -15.32
CA PRO A 243 -14.75 19.00 -16.38
C PRO A 243 -15.37 17.62 -16.62
N ASP A 244 -16.67 17.60 -16.89
CA ASP A 244 -17.43 16.34 -17.07
C ASP A 244 -16.91 15.49 -18.24
N ASP A 245 -16.44 16.08 -19.33
CA ASP A 245 -15.85 15.36 -20.47
C ASP A 245 -14.56 14.63 -20.09
N PHE A 246 -13.73 15.22 -19.22
CA PHE A 246 -12.53 14.56 -18.68
C PHE A 246 -12.88 13.46 -17.69
N ALA A 247 -13.87 13.70 -16.82
CA ALA A 247 -14.37 12.69 -15.90
C ALA A 247 -15.00 11.49 -16.63
N LEU A 248 -15.77 11.74 -17.69
CA LEU A 248 -16.37 10.68 -18.52
C LEU A 248 -15.30 9.86 -19.27
N LEU A 249 -14.22 10.48 -19.75
CA LEU A 249 -13.07 9.76 -20.30
C LEU A 249 -12.44 8.85 -19.25
N ALA A 250 -12.30 9.33 -18.01
CA ALA A 250 -11.77 8.53 -16.90
C ALA A 250 -12.70 7.36 -16.54
N VAL A 251 -14.01 7.57 -16.50
CA VAL A 251 -15.01 6.49 -16.29
C VAL A 251 -14.94 5.44 -17.39
N ASP A 252 -14.90 5.87 -18.65
CA ASP A 252 -14.78 4.96 -19.79
C ASP A 252 -13.49 4.15 -19.73
N THR A 253 -12.36 4.78 -19.38
CA THR A 253 -11.07 4.08 -19.20
C THR A 253 -11.16 3.07 -18.05
N ALA A 254 -11.77 3.42 -16.91
CA ALA A 254 -11.93 2.53 -15.76
C ALA A 254 -12.73 1.27 -16.08
N LEU A 255 -13.75 1.38 -16.91
CA LEU A 255 -14.53 0.23 -17.38
C LEU A 255 -13.70 -0.74 -18.23
N HIS A 256 -12.71 -0.23 -18.98
CA HIS A 256 -11.87 -1.06 -19.85
C HIS A 256 -10.67 -1.72 -19.15
N CYS A 257 -10.08 -1.05 -18.13
CA CYS A 257 -8.85 -1.53 -17.52
C CYS A 257 -8.79 -1.36 -15.98
N ALA A 258 -9.95 -1.26 -15.31
CA ALA A 258 -10.08 -1.15 -13.85
C ALA A 258 -9.33 0.05 -13.21
N LYS A 259 -8.91 1.02 -14.01
CA LYS A 259 -8.27 2.29 -13.61
C LYS A 259 -8.64 3.42 -14.58
N PRO A 260 -8.72 4.67 -14.10
CA PRO A 260 -8.42 5.12 -12.75
C PRO A 260 -9.49 4.72 -11.73
N SER A 261 -9.10 4.69 -10.46
CA SER A 261 -10.05 4.85 -9.36
C SER A 261 -10.34 6.33 -9.14
N PHE A 262 -11.38 6.64 -8.36
CA PHE A 262 -11.80 8.01 -8.09
C PHE A 262 -11.65 8.33 -6.61
N ALA A 263 -10.93 9.41 -6.30
CA ALA A 263 -10.73 9.91 -4.95
C ALA A 263 -11.46 11.25 -4.77
N ASN A 264 -12.18 11.40 -3.67
CA ASN A 264 -12.86 12.63 -3.29
C ASN A 264 -11.84 13.71 -2.91
N HIS A 265 -11.48 14.56 -3.88
CA HIS A 265 -10.44 15.59 -3.69
C HIS A 265 -10.77 16.53 -2.54
N LYS A 266 -12.02 16.98 -2.42
CA LYS A 266 -12.43 17.89 -1.33
C LYS A 266 -12.18 17.28 0.05
N MET A 267 -12.49 16.00 0.21
CA MET A 267 -12.32 15.29 1.48
C MET A 267 -10.85 15.12 1.84
N PHE A 268 -10.03 14.61 0.92
CA PHE A 268 -8.59 14.45 1.16
C PHE A 268 -7.89 15.79 1.41
N LYS A 269 -8.22 16.82 0.63
CA LYS A 269 -7.67 18.17 0.80
C LYS A 269 -8.03 18.78 2.16
N SER A 270 -9.24 18.57 2.65
CA SER A 270 -9.66 19.11 3.96
C SER A 270 -8.92 18.46 5.14
N GLU A 271 -8.44 17.24 5.00
CA GLU A 271 -7.79 16.47 6.07
C GLU A 271 -6.25 16.48 5.98
N LEU A 272 -5.70 16.45 4.76
CA LEU A 272 -4.27 16.32 4.50
C LEU A 272 -3.64 17.56 3.82
N ASN A 273 -4.42 18.64 3.63
CA ASN A 273 -4.07 19.83 2.87
C ASN A 273 -3.90 19.58 1.36
N GLU A 274 -3.47 20.61 0.61
CA GLU A 274 -3.32 20.53 -0.84
C GLU A 274 -2.22 19.56 -1.29
N ASP A 275 -1.18 19.39 -0.47
CA ASP A 275 0.01 18.60 -0.77
C ASP A 275 -0.16 17.09 -0.50
N TYR A 276 -1.38 16.58 -0.63
CA TYR A 276 -1.62 15.15 -0.47
C TYR A 276 -1.42 14.39 -1.79
N VAL A 277 -1.05 13.13 -1.64
CA VAL A 277 -1.02 12.14 -2.72
C VAL A 277 -1.82 10.90 -2.35
N ILE A 278 -2.22 10.15 -3.36
CA ILE A 278 -2.73 8.79 -3.20
C ILE A 278 -1.66 7.83 -3.69
N ALA A 279 -1.13 7.03 -2.77
CA ALA A 279 -0.04 6.10 -3.04
C ALA A 279 -0.47 4.64 -2.82
N SER A 280 0.23 3.70 -3.41
CA SER A 280 0.00 2.26 -3.28
C SER A 280 -1.41 1.83 -3.72
N CYS A 281 -2.37 1.72 -2.81
CA CYS A 281 -3.76 1.39 -3.14
C CYS A 281 -4.67 2.64 -3.12
N TYR A 282 -4.94 3.17 -1.94
CA TYR A 282 -5.73 4.39 -1.73
C TYR A 282 -5.19 5.21 -0.55
N ASN A 283 -3.89 5.08 -0.28
CA ASN A 283 -3.25 5.67 0.88
C ASN A 283 -3.03 7.17 0.69
N GLY A 284 -3.80 7.98 1.40
CA GLY A 284 -3.57 9.42 1.51
C GLY A 284 -2.32 9.70 2.34
N LEU A 285 -1.31 10.32 1.76
CA LEU A 285 -0.04 10.67 2.39
C LEU A 285 0.38 12.07 2.00
N LYS A 286 1.27 12.68 2.78
CA LYS A 286 1.82 13.99 2.47
C LYS A 286 2.92 13.88 1.41
N TYR A 287 2.90 14.79 0.43
CA TYR A 287 3.90 14.90 -0.62
C TYR A 287 5.28 15.25 -0.04
N GLY A 288 6.33 14.68 -0.58
CA GLY A 288 7.69 14.82 -0.03
C GLY A 288 7.91 14.08 1.30
N GLY A 289 7.05 13.11 1.63
CA GLY A 289 7.09 12.35 2.88
C GLY A 289 6.81 10.87 2.69
N GLY A 290 5.91 10.35 3.51
CA GLY A 290 5.53 8.94 3.46
C GLY A 290 4.94 8.41 4.76
N SER A 291 5.02 7.09 4.91
CA SER A 291 4.63 6.42 6.15
C SER A 291 5.75 5.50 6.62
N TYR A 292 6.10 5.63 7.90
CA TYR A 292 7.14 4.78 8.52
C TYR A 292 6.75 3.31 8.50
N THR A 293 5.51 3.00 8.89
CA THR A 293 5.00 1.64 9.02
C THR A 293 3.48 1.59 8.84
N LEU A 294 2.97 0.40 8.59
CA LEU A 294 1.55 0.08 8.60
C LEU A 294 1.36 -1.28 9.26
N CYS A 295 0.99 -1.29 10.54
CA CYS A 295 0.49 -2.48 11.21
C CYS A 295 -1.04 -2.48 11.20
N ARG A 296 -1.65 -3.66 11.35
CA ARG A 296 -3.11 -3.76 11.33
C ARG A 296 -3.65 -4.64 12.45
N LEU A 297 -4.78 -4.25 12.99
CA LEU A 297 -5.64 -5.06 13.85
C LEU A 297 -6.41 -6.09 13.00
N ILE A 298 -6.52 -7.32 13.48
CA ILE A 298 -7.41 -8.34 12.91
C ILE A 298 -8.61 -8.44 13.83
N LEU A 299 -9.61 -7.57 13.61
CA LEU A 299 -10.73 -7.33 14.54
C LEU A 299 -11.56 -8.58 14.82
N GLY A 300 -11.80 -9.41 13.80
CA GLY A 300 -12.54 -10.66 13.98
C GLY A 300 -11.85 -11.62 14.94
N ASN A 301 -10.52 -11.71 14.93
CA ASN A 301 -9.78 -12.55 15.85
C ASN A 301 -9.74 -11.97 17.27
N ILE A 302 -9.69 -10.65 17.40
CA ILE A 302 -9.82 -9.97 18.71
C ILE A 302 -11.21 -10.26 19.31
N ALA A 303 -12.26 -10.17 18.49
CA ALA A 303 -13.62 -10.48 18.93
C ALA A 303 -13.77 -11.92 19.43
N LYS A 304 -13.15 -12.90 18.76
CA LYS A 304 -13.17 -14.32 19.21
C LYS A 304 -12.61 -14.52 20.61
N ARG A 305 -11.66 -13.68 21.06
CA ARG A 305 -11.08 -13.75 22.43
C ARG A 305 -12.04 -13.24 23.51
N ALA A 306 -12.98 -12.38 23.15
CA ALA A 306 -13.92 -11.75 24.09
C ALA A 306 -15.13 -12.64 24.36
N LYS A 307 -15.72 -12.52 25.54
CA LYS A 307 -16.94 -13.24 25.95
C LYS A 307 -18.20 -12.61 25.38
N ASN A 308 -18.24 -11.29 25.30
CA ASN A 308 -19.35 -10.46 24.84
C ASN A 308 -18.83 -9.08 24.39
N VAL A 309 -19.71 -8.18 23.95
CA VAL A 309 -19.39 -6.83 23.50
C VAL A 309 -18.68 -6.00 24.58
N GLU A 310 -19.14 -6.10 25.83
CA GLU A 310 -18.53 -5.32 26.93
C GLU A 310 -17.09 -5.75 27.20
N ASP A 311 -16.83 -7.06 27.27
CA ASP A 311 -15.48 -7.63 27.43
C ASP A 311 -14.55 -7.26 26.27
N PHE A 312 -15.07 -7.30 25.03
CA PHE A 312 -14.34 -6.85 23.85
C PHE A 312 -13.92 -5.37 23.96
N LYS A 313 -14.86 -4.48 24.25
CA LYS A 313 -14.63 -3.03 24.31
C LYS A 313 -13.78 -2.59 25.50
N LYS A 314 -13.88 -3.26 26.64
CA LYS A 314 -13.15 -2.84 27.86
C LYS A 314 -11.78 -3.50 28.01
N ASN A 315 -11.62 -4.75 27.60
CA ASN A 315 -10.43 -5.52 27.89
C ASN A 315 -9.60 -5.84 26.65
N HIS A 316 -10.21 -6.44 25.61
CA HIS A 316 -9.45 -6.98 24.48
C HIS A 316 -9.02 -5.93 23.46
N LEU A 317 -9.95 -5.10 22.98
CA LEU A 317 -9.64 -4.09 21.95
C LEU A 317 -8.61 -3.07 22.45
N PRO A 318 -8.73 -2.44 23.63
CA PRO A 318 -7.74 -1.49 24.11
C PRO A 318 -6.36 -2.11 24.31
N TYR A 319 -6.29 -3.33 24.82
CA TYR A 319 -5.02 -4.04 25.01
C TYR A 319 -4.30 -4.25 23.68
N VAL A 320 -4.99 -4.79 22.67
CA VAL A 320 -4.37 -5.05 21.36
C VAL A 320 -4.00 -3.75 20.65
N CYS A 321 -4.82 -2.69 20.77
CA CYS A 321 -4.47 -1.36 20.24
C CYS A 321 -3.17 -0.83 20.86
N GLN A 322 -3.02 -0.94 22.19
CA GLN A 322 -1.83 -0.47 22.89
C GLN A 322 -0.57 -1.22 22.44
N VAL A 323 -0.62 -2.57 22.45
CA VAL A 323 0.53 -3.39 22.04
C VAL A 323 0.93 -3.11 20.58
N MET A 324 -0.06 -2.92 19.68
CA MET A 324 0.24 -2.56 18.29
C MET A 324 0.87 -1.18 18.18
N ALA A 325 0.38 -0.19 18.93
CA ALA A 325 0.94 1.16 18.92
C ALA A 325 2.38 1.18 19.46
N ASP A 326 2.65 0.48 20.56
CA ASP A 326 4.00 0.35 21.12
C ASP A 326 4.98 -0.34 20.16
N TYR A 327 4.50 -1.33 19.41
CA TYR A 327 5.28 -1.97 18.35
C TYR A 327 5.58 -1.02 17.18
N MET A 328 4.60 -0.24 16.76
CA MET A 328 4.80 0.79 15.73
C MET A 328 5.79 1.86 16.21
N ASP A 329 5.71 2.29 17.47
CA ASP A 329 6.64 3.26 18.06
C ASP A 329 8.08 2.73 18.07
N ALA A 330 8.28 1.46 18.42
CA ALA A 330 9.60 0.83 18.38
C ALA A 330 10.20 0.85 16.96
N ARG A 331 9.38 0.53 15.94
CA ARG A 331 9.80 0.58 14.53
C ARG A 331 10.15 1.98 14.07
N ILE A 332 9.32 2.96 14.39
CA ILE A 332 9.53 4.36 14.01
C ILE A 332 10.81 4.87 14.66
N ARG A 333 11.00 4.61 15.94
CA ARG A 333 12.22 4.99 16.66
C ARG A 333 13.47 4.40 16.00
N PHE A 334 13.47 3.11 15.67
CA PHE A 334 14.59 2.46 14.98
C PHE A 334 14.89 3.13 13.63
N ILE A 335 13.87 3.39 12.81
CA ILE A 335 14.05 4.05 11.50
C ILE A 335 14.65 5.45 11.66
N VAL A 336 14.19 6.22 12.65
CA VAL A 336 14.57 7.62 12.81
C VAL A 336 15.89 7.79 13.56
N GLU A 337 16.14 6.98 14.61
CA GLU A 337 17.28 7.21 15.51
C GLU A 337 18.47 6.29 15.22
N GLU A 338 18.22 5.07 14.68
CA GLU A 338 19.25 4.03 14.62
C GLU A 338 19.61 3.60 13.20
N SER A 339 18.65 3.53 12.28
CA SER A 339 18.90 3.01 10.92
C SER A 339 19.78 3.94 10.06
N GLY A 340 19.84 5.22 10.40
CA GLY A 340 20.51 6.24 9.60
C GLY A 340 19.86 6.49 8.24
N PHE A 341 18.58 6.14 8.09
CA PHE A 341 17.87 6.25 6.81
C PHE A 341 17.89 7.69 6.27
N PHE A 342 17.48 8.66 7.09
CA PHE A 342 17.39 10.06 6.65
C PHE A 342 18.76 10.70 6.44
N GLU A 343 19.77 10.29 7.20
CA GLU A 343 21.15 10.78 7.11
C GLU A 343 21.90 10.22 5.90
N ASN A 344 21.56 9.01 5.45
CA ASN A 344 22.30 8.29 4.42
C ASN A 344 21.59 8.22 3.06
N ASN A 345 20.26 8.32 3.01
CA ASN A 345 19.50 8.25 1.77
C ASN A 345 19.60 9.55 0.96
N PHE A 346 19.89 9.44 -0.33
CA PHE A 346 20.02 10.61 -1.20
C PHE A 346 18.71 11.38 -1.36
N LEU A 347 17.56 10.71 -1.28
CA LEU A 347 16.25 11.36 -1.35
C LEU A 347 16.09 12.42 -0.26
N ALA A 348 16.54 12.11 0.97
CA ALA A 348 16.54 13.05 2.08
C ALA A 348 17.63 14.12 1.92
N LYS A 349 18.87 13.71 1.53
CA LYS A 349 19.99 14.64 1.34
C LYS A 349 19.75 15.68 0.26
N GLU A 350 19.00 15.36 -0.80
CA GLU A 350 18.65 16.28 -1.87
C GLU A 350 17.29 16.96 -1.66
N GLY A 351 16.61 16.64 -0.54
CA GLY A 351 15.34 17.24 -0.16
C GLY A 351 14.17 16.82 -1.04
N PHE A 352 14.21 15.60 -1.59
CA PHE A 352 13.06 14.99 -2.24
C PHE A 352 12.10 14.38 -1.24
N ILE A 353 12.58 14.08 -0.02
CA ILE A 353 11.77 13.72 1.14
C ILE A 353 12.24 14.48 2.37
N HIS A 354 11.30 14.79 3.27
CA HIS A 354 11.54 15.49 4.52
C HIS A 354 10.93 14.70 5.68
N ARG A 355 11.67 14.55 6.79
CA ARG A 355 11.22 13.77 7.94
C ARG A 355 9.91 14.28 8.53
N ASP A 356 9.74 15.60 8.60
CA ASP A 356 8.52 16.27 9.08
C ASP A 356 7.28 16.08 8.20
N CYS A 357 7.46 15.46 7.02
CA CYS A 357 6.39 15.06 6.12
C CYS A 357 5.97 13.58 6.29
N PHE A 358 6.56 12.86 7.28
CA PHE A 358 6.22 11.47 7.55
C PHE A 358 5.19 11.31 8.66
N THR A 359 4.43 10.22 8.56
CA THR A 359 3.47 9.73 9.54
C THR A 359 3.57 8.20 9.66
N ALA A 360 2.62 7.58 10.34
CA ALA A 360 2.41 6.13 10.32
C ALA A 360 0.93 5.82 10.15
N MET A 361 0.63 4.60 9.69
CA MET A 361 -0.74 4.17 9.45
C MET A 361 -1.13 3.07 10.44
N PHE A 362 -2.19 3.34 11.22
CA PHE A 362 -2.81 2.39 12.14
C PHE A 362 -3.92 1.65 11.40
N GLY A 363 -3.62 0.44 10.94
CA GLY A 363 -4.47 -0.33 10.05
C GLY A 363 -5.46 -1.23 10.77
N MET A 364 -6.49 -1.67 10.04
CA MET A 364 -7.44 -2.67 10.51
C MET A 364 -8.05 -3.48 9.37
N VAL A 365 -8.45 -4.71 9.68
CA VAL A 365 -9.25 -5.60 8.82
C VAL A 365 -10.30 -6.34 9.64
N GLY A 366 -11.31 -6.88 8.97
CA GLY A 366 -12.24 -7.82 9.58
C GLY A 366 -13.30 -7.18 10.47
N MET A 367 -13.78 -5.96 10.13
CA MET A 367 -14.88 -5.34 10.85
C MET A 367 -16.16 -6.19 10.77
N ALA A 368 -16.49 -6.72 9.60
CA ALA A 368 -17.67 -7.54 9.40
C ALA A 368 -17.65 -8.81 10.28
N GLU A 369 -16.53 -9.52 10.29
CA GLU A 369 -16.32 -10.72 11.11
C GLU A 369 -16.42 -10.40 12.59
N CYS A 370 -15.85 -9.26 13.00
CA CYS A 370 -15.90 -8.78 14.38
C CYS A 370 -17.33 -8.51 14.84
N VAL A 371 -18.05 -7.68 14.10
CA VAL A 371 -19.43 -7.30 14.43
C VAL A 371 -20.35 -8.53 14.43
N ASN A 372 -20.28 -9.38 13.40
CA ASN A 372 -21.12 -10.56 13.29
C ASN A 372 -20.88 -11.56 14.45
N ASP A 373 -19.61 -11.75 14.89
CA ASP A 373 -19.28 -12.60 16.05
C ASP A 373 -19.81 -12.02 17.36
N LEU A 374 -19.64 -10.71 17.57
CA LEU A 374 -20.13 -10.01 18.75
C LEU A 374 -21.66 -9.99 18.82
N MET A 375 -22.34 -9.72 17.73
CA MET A 375 -23.81 -9.80 17.65
C MET A 375 -24.32 -11.19 18.03
N LYS A 376 -23.67 -12.24 17.52
CA LYS A 376 -24.01 -13.62 17.89
C LYS A 376 -23.80 -13.89 19.39
N LYS A 377 -22.74 -13.38 19.99
CA LYS A 377 -22.48 -13.52 21.44
C LYS A 377 -23.50 -12.83 22.32
N GLU A 378 -24.12 -11.76 21.81
CA GLU A 378 -25.25 -11.07 22.45
C GLU A 378 -26.61 -11.74 22.16
N GLY A 379 -26.66 -12.85 21.43
CA GLY A 379 -27.89 -13.53 21.03
C GLY A 379 -28.73 -12.78 19.99
N LYS A 380 -28.09 -11.86 19.25
CA LYS A 380 -28.71 -11.05 18.20
C LYS A 380 -28.50 -11.67 16.82
N THR A 381 -29.42 -11.38 15.89
CA THR A 381 -29.42 -11.94 14.54
C THR A 381 -29.05 -10.93 13.45
N GLY A 382 -28.90 -9.64 13.80
CA GLY A 382 -28.50 -8.58 12.87
C GLY A 382 -27.12 -8.85 12.26
N ARG A 383 -26.95 -8.48 10.98
CA ARG A 383 -25.74 -8.70 10.21
C ARG A 383 -25.16 -7.37 9.73
N TYR A 384 -23.85 -7.25 9.84
CA TYR A 384 -23.08 -6.12 9.34
C TYR A 384 -23.33 -5.88 7.85
N GLY A 385 -23.61 -4.63 7.50
CA GLY A 385 -23.96 -4.22 6.13
C GLY A 385 -25.42 -4.41 5.74
N HIS A 386 -26.25 -4.99 6.62
CA HIS A 386 -27.67 -5.28 6.36
C HIS A 386 -28.61 -4.84 7.48
N ASP A 387 -28.07 -4.53 8.64
CA ASP A 387 -28.85 -4.25 9.85
C ASP A 387 -28.27 -3.03 10.58
N GLU A 388 -29.14 -2.05 10.90
CA GLU A 388 -28.72 -0.79 11.54
C GLU A 388 -28.11 -1.01 12.92
N GLU A 389 -28.55 -2.02 13.69
CA GLU A 389 -27.99 -2.29 15.02
C GLU A 389 -26.57 -2.87 14.88
N ALA A 390 -26.34 -3.76 13.91
CA ALA A 390 -25.03 -4.30 13.61
C ALA A 390 -24.07 -3.21 13.09
N ASP A 391 -24.52 -2.35 12.18
CA ASP A 391 -23.72 -1.24 11.68
C ASP A 391 -23.41 -0.23 12.78
N ALA A 392 -24.37 0.06 13.68
CA ALA A 392 -24.14 0.93 14.83
C ALA A 392 -23.04 0.39 15.75
N LEU A 393 -23.01 -0.92 16.02
CA LEU A 393 -21.93 -1.55 16.77
C LEU A 393 -20.58 -1.38 16.05
N GLY A 394 -20.55 -1.52 14.73
CA GLY A 394 -19.36 -1.27 13.92
C GLY A 394 -18.85 0.17 14.05
N VAL A 395 -19.77 1.16 14.02
CA VAL A 395 -19.45 2.58 14.24
C VAL A 395 -18.92 2.82 15.64
N GLU A 396 -19.51 2.24 16.69
CA GLU A 396 -19.01 2.36 18.07
C GLU A 396 -17.59 1.80 18.21
N ILE A 397 -17.28 0.69 17.54
CA ILE A 397 -15.92 0.12 17.52
C ILE A 397 -14.95 1.08 16.84
N MET A 398 -15.34 1.66 15.70
CA MET A 398 -14.52 2.67 15.00
C MET A 398 -14.28 3.92 15.84
N GLU A 399 -15.30 4.41 16.55
CA GLU A 399 -15.16 5.56 17.45
C GLU A 399 -14.18 5.26 18.56
N GLN A 400 -14.19 4.06 19.13
CA GLN A 400 -13.24 3.65 20.18
C GLN A 400 -11.81 3.57 19.64
N ILE A 401 -11.60 2.98 18.46
CA ILE A 401 -10.28 2.91 17.80
C ILE A 401 -9.79 4.32 17.47
N ASN A 402 -10.66 5.18 16.95
CA ASN A 402 -10.31 6.56 16.63
C ASN A 402 -9.95 7.36 17.90
N ALA A 403 -10.70 7.21 18.99
CA ALA A 403 -10.41 7.86 20.25
C ALA A 403 -9.04 7.41 20.84
N PHE A 404 -8.72 6.11 20.75
CA PHE A 404 -7.41 5.57 21.11
C PHE A 404 -6.31 6.23 20.26
N ASN A 405 -6.47 6.26 18.95
CA ASN A 405 -5.49 6.81 18.03
C ASN A 405 -5.26 8.31 18.24
N GLN A 406 -6.31 9.08 18.57
CA GLN A 406 -6.19 10.50 18.90
C GLN A 406 -5.54 10.75 20.28
N ALA A 407 -5.61 9.81 21.20
CA ALA A 407 -4.95 9.90 22.50
C ALA A 407 -3.48 9.47 22.45
N HIS A 408 -3.11 8.60 21.50
CA HIS A 408 -1.74 8.13 21.31
C HIS A 408 -0.92 9.16 20.53
N VAL A 409 0.29 9.47 21.02
CA VAL A 409 1.17 10.48 20.40
C VAL A 409 2.54 9.88 20.13
N ASN A 410 2.98 9.96 18.87
CA ASN A 410 4.34 9.65 18.44
C ASN A 410 5.02 10.93 17.90
N PRO A 411 6.12 11.40 18.51
CA PRO A 411 6.75 12.67 18.16
C PRO A 411 7.32 12.73 16.75
N TYR A 412 7.52 11.57 16.10
CA TYR A 412 8.04 11.48 14.73
C TYR A 412 6.97 11.54 13.64
N CYS A 413 5.69 11.48 14.00
CA CYS A 413 4.57 11.64 13.07
C CYS A 413 4.21 13.13 12.89
N GLU A 414 5.20 13.94 12.55
CA GLU A 414 5.08 15.41 12.48
C GLU A 414 4.06 15.86 11.43
N ALA A 415 3.95 15.13 10.30
CA ALA A 415 2.99 15.42 9.23
C ALA A 415 1.53 15.46 9.69
N THR A 416 1.22 14.80 10.79
CA THR A 416 -0.15 14.62 11.32
C THR A 416 -0.27 15.07 12.78
N GLY A 417 0.60 15.98 13.22
CA GLY A 417 0.55 16.54 14.57
C GLY A 417 0.85 15.53 15.68
N GLY A 418 1.60 14.46 15.36
CA GLY A 418 1.99 13.41 16.31
C GLY A 418 1.03 12.22 16.36
N HIS A 419 0.00 12.17 15.52
CA HIS A 419 -0.96 11.06 15.52
C HIS A 419 -0.78 10.15 14.31
N PHE A 420 -1.04 8.86 14.49
CA PHE A 420 -1.15 7.95 13.36
C PHE A 420 -2.40 8.25 12.53
N LEU A 421 -2.38 7.91 11.26
CA LEU A 421 -3.58 7.93 10.41
C LEU A 421 -4.26 6.58 10.43
N LEU A 422 -5.57 6.54 10.71
CA LEU A 422 -6.34 5.31 10.57
C LEU A 422 -6.41 4.90 9.10
N HIS A 423 -6.27 3.59 8.86
CA HIS A 423 -6.24 2.99 7.53
C HIS A 423 -7.11 1.74 7.46
N ALA A 424 -8.08 1.72 6.54
CA ALA A 424 -8.85 0.51 6.25
C ALA A 424 -8.03 -0.41 5.34
N GLN A 425 -7.26 -1.31 5.96
CA GLN A 425 -6.32 -2.15 5.25
C GLN A 425 -7.00 -3.08 4.24
N VAL A 426 -6.37 -3.28 3.11
CA VAL A 426 -6.78 -4.29 2.14
C VAL A 426 -6.44 -5.70 2.61
N GLY A 427 -7.21 -6.69 2.18
CA GLY A 427 -6.90 -8.11 2.40
C GLY A 427 -5.65 -8.53 1.63
N ILE A 428 -4.87 -9.43 2.22
CA ILE A 428 -3.74 -10.11 1.57
C ILE A 428 -4.07 -11.58 1.30
N ALA A 429 -3.26 -12.25 0.49
CA ALA A 429 -3.51 -13.63 0.06
C ALA A 429 -3.68 -14.64 1.22
N SER A 430 -3.07 -14.38 2.38
CA SER A 430 -3.18 -15.20 3.58
C SER A 430 -4.46 -14.96 4.40
N ASP A 431 -5.24 -13.92 4.12
CA ASP A 431 -6.44 -13.56 4.87
C ASP A 431 -7.62 -14.46 4.48
N LEU A 432 -7.71 -15.63 5.06
CA LEU A 432 -8.81 -16.57 4.84
C LEU A 432 -10.10 -16.07 5.48
N GLY A 433 -11.10 -15.72 4.66
CA GLY A 433 -12.42 -15.29 5.14
C GLY A 433 -12.39 -14.01 6.00
N ILE A 434 -11.43 -13.11 5.75
CA ILE A 434 -11.30 -11.82 6.43
C ILE A 434 -11.63 -10.71 5.44
N SER A 435 -12.63 -9.91 5.76
CA SER A 435 -13.04 -8.77 4.93
C SER A 435 -12.04 -7.61 5.04
N PRO A 436 -11.66 -6.96 3.92
CA PRO A 436 -10.76 -5.80 3.95
C PRO A 436 -11.39 -4.63 4.72
N GLY A 437 -10.68 -4.09 5.71
CA GLY A 437 -11.11 -2.92 6.46
C GLY A 437 -12.52 -3.04 7.03
N THR A 438 -13.39 -2.12 6.61
CA THR A 438 -14.81 -2.05 6.98
C THR A 438 -15.76 -2.55 5.89
N ARG A 439 -15.24 -3.22 4.86
CA ARG A 439 -16.09 -3.73 3.77
C ARG A 439 -17.01 -4.84 4.22
N ILE A 440 -18.14 -4.92 3.54
CA ILE A 440 -19.04 -6.06 3.65
C ILE A 440 -18.36 -7.28 3.01
N PRO A 441 -18.53 -8.50 3.55
CA PRO A 441 -17.97 -9.71 2.96
C PRO A 441 -18.38 -9.88 1.50
N ILE A 442 -17.44 -10.33 0.68
CA ILE A 442 -17.67 -10.55 -0.75
C ILE A 442 -18.79 -11.60 -0.95
N GLY A 443 -19.73 -11.29 -1.83
CA GLY A 443 -20.93 -12.10 -2.09
C GLY A 443 -22.08 -11.84 -1.13
N GLU A 444 -21.83 -11.15 -0.01
CA GLU A 444 -22.86 -10.79 0.97
C GLU A 444 -23.29 -9.32 0.87
N GLU A 445 -22.81 -8.58 -0.14
CA GLU A 445 -23.15 -7.17 -0.30
C GLU A 445 -24.67 -6.97 -0.47
N PRO A 446 -25.26 -5.82 -0.03
CA PRO A 446 -26.65 -5.47 -0.26
C PRO A 446 -27.05 -5.63 -1.72
N LYS A 447 -28.32 -5.91 -1.98
CA LYS A 447 -28.83 -6.09 -3.35
C LYS A 447 -28.72 -4.80 -4.15
N GLU A 448 -29.10 -3.69 -3.54
CA GLU A 448 -29.10 -2.39 -4.19
C GLU A 448 -27.76 -1.66 -3.96
N LEU A 449 -27.22 -1.03 -5.00
CA LEU A 449 -25.98 -0.26 -4.93
C LEU A 449 -26.06 0.88 -3.90
N ILE A 450 -27.20 1.56 -3.84
CA ILE A 450 -27.39 2.69 -2.92
C ILE A 450 -27.32 2.25 -1.45
N ASP A 451 -27.83 1.07 -1.10
CA ASP A 451 -27.74 0.57 0.27
C ASP A 451 -26.30 0.21 0.64
N HIS A 452 -25.53 -0.30 -0.31
CA HIS A 452 -24.10 -0.54 -0.11
C HIS A 452 -23.35 0.79 0.10
N LEU A 453 -23.62 1.81 -0.72
CA LEU A 453 -22.98 3.14 -0.58
C LEU A 453 -23.34 3.82 0.73
N LYS A 454 -24.59 3.74 1.20
CA LYS A 454 -25.02 4.24 2.52
C LYS A 454 -24.30 3.54 3.68
N HIS A 455 -24.02 2.25 3.54
CA HIS A 455 -23.19 1.55 4.52
C HIS A 455 -21.76 2.09 4.53
N CYS A 456 -21.12 2.26 3.35
CA CYS A 456 -19.76 2.79 3.23
C CYS A 456 -19.61 4.19 3.85
N GLU A 457 -20.58 5.07 3.64
CA GLU A 457 -20.61 6.44 4.19
C GLU A 457 -20.40 6.47 5.71
N LYS A 458 -21.00 5.51 6.44
CA LYS A 458 -20.89 5.44 7.91
C LYS A 458 -19.43 5.32 8.38
N PHE A 459 -18.54 4.76 7.54
CA PHE A 459 -17.16 4.40 7.92
C PHE A 459 -16.09 5.25 7.26
N HIS A 460 -16.27 5.74 6.03
CA HIS A 460 -15.22 6.39 5.25
C HIS A 460 -14.61 7.63 5.93
N LYS A 461 -15.35 8.33 6.76
CA LYS A 461 -14.90 9.51 7.53
C LYS A 461 -13.79 9.20 8.55
N TYR A 462 -13.65 7.96 9.00
CA TYR A 462 -12.65 7.58 10.00
C TYR A 462 -11.26 7.32 9.43
N PHE A 463 -11.10 7.29 8.11
CA PHE A 463 -9.87 6.83 7.46
C PHE A 463 -9.17 7.91 6.63
N PRO A 464 -8.56 8.92 7.26
CA PRO A 464 -7.84 9.97 6.51
C PRO A 464 -6.69 9.40 5.65
N SER A 465 -6.03 8.32 6.09
CA SER A 465 -5.03 7.61 5.27
C SER A 465 -5.63 6.76 4.15
N GLY A 466 -6.92 6.47 4.17
CA GLY A 466 -7.61 5.83 3.07
C GLY A 466 -8.44 4.62 3.43
N THR A 467 -9.51 4.51 2.70
CA THR A 467 -10.41 3.39 2.56
C THR A 467 -11.03 3.47 1.17
N GLY A 468 -11.66 2.42 0.70
CA GLY A 468 -12.36 2.46 -0.58
C GLY A 468 -13.13 1.18 -0.86
N ASP A 469 -14.10 1.29 -1.74
CA ASP A 469 -14.93 0.17 -2.20
C ASP A 469 -14.77 -0.08 -3.69
N ILE A 470 -15.06 -1.31 -4.10
CA ILE A 470 -14.82 -1.82 -5.45
C ILE A 470 -16.12 -2.40 -5.98
N PHE A 471 -16.57 -1.91 -7.13
CA PHE A 471 -17.81 -2.33 -7.75
C PHE A 471 -17.55 -2.94 -9.13
N PRO A 472 -17.75 -4.26 -9.31
CA PRO A 472 -17.86 -4.84 -10.64
C PRO A 472 -19.15 -4.36 -11.29
N ILE A 473 -19.06 -3.89 -12.52
CA ILE A 473 -20.14 -3.27 -13.26
C ILE A 473 -20.50 -4.15 -14.44
N ASP A 474 -21.81 -4.32 -14.68
CA ASP A 474 -22.30 -5.02 -15.86
C ASP A 474 -21.89 -4.29 -17.15
N THR A 475 -21.54 -5.04 -18.19
CA THR A 475 -21.08 -4.48 -19.47
C THR A 475 -22.07 -3.56 -20.18
N THR A 476 -23.35 -3.62 -19.82
CA THR A 476 -24.38 -2.72 -20.39
C THR A 476 -24.12 -1.25 -20.05
N VAL A 477 -23.39 -0.96 -18.96
CA VAL A 477 -23.03 0.40 -18.53
C VAL A 477 -22.11 1.11 -19.54
N HIS A 478 -21.36 0.40 -20.39
CA HIS A 478 -20.62 1.02 -21.49
C HIS A 478 -21.47 1.91 -22.42
N LYS A 479 -22.79 1.71 -22.39
CA LYS A 479 -23.75 2.51 -23.15
C LYS A 479 -24.22 3.77 -22.40
N ASN A 480 -23.88 3.90 -21.12
CA ASN A 480 -24.33 5.00 -20.27
C ASN A 480 -23.29 5.32 -19.19
N ASN A 481 -22.13 5.83 -19.59
CA ASN A 481 -21.05 6.20 -18.67
C ASN A 481 -21.45 7.39 -17.75
N GLU A 482 -22.41 8.21 -18.17
CA GLU A 482 -22.94 9.32 -17.36
C GLU A 482 -23.56 8.82 -16.06
N PHE A 483 -24.20 7.66 -16.07
CA PHE A 483 -24.76 7.04 -14.87
C PHE A 483 -23.69 6.81 -13.79
N LEU A 484 -22.49 6.30 -14.16
CA LEU A 484 -21.41 6.11 -13.20
C LEU A 484 -20.83 7.43 -12.72
N LEU A 485 -20.75 8.42 -13.58
CA LEU A 485 -20.32 9.77 -13.16
C LEU A 485 -21.29 10.36 -12.14
N ASP A 486 -22.59 10.19 -12.33
CA ASP A 486 -23.62 10.64 -11.37
C ASP A 486 -23.50 9.89 -10.03
N ILE A 487 -23.22 8.58 -10.06
CA ILE A 487 -22.93 7.80 -8.83
C ILE A 487 -21.70 8.34 -8.11
N ILE A 488 -20.62 8.66 -8.82
CA ILE A 488 -19.41 9.25 -8.23
C ILE A 488 -19.72 10.59 -7.58
N LYS A 489 -20.40 11.50 -8.32
CA LYS A 489 -20.80 12.82 -7.81
C LYS A 489 -21.66 12.70 -6.55
N GLY A 490 -22.72 11.89 -6.60
CA GLY A 490 -23.60 11.65 -5.47
C GLY A 490 -22.89 11.07 -4.26
N SER A 491 -22.09 10.02 -4.47
CA SER A 491 -21.33 9.37 -3.40
C SER A 491 -20.35 10.32 -2.71
N PHE A 492 -19.66 11.18 -3.48
CA PHE A 492 -18.68 12.10 -2.91
C PHE A 492 -19.34 13.25 -2.13
N ARG A 493 -20.52 13.69 -2.54
CA ARG A 493 -21.32 14.65 -1.76
C ARG A 493 -21.76 14.06 -0.42
N GLU A 494 -22.04 12.76 -0.36
CA GLU A 494 -22.41 12.03 0.86
C GLU A 494 -21.22 11.59 1.71
N GLY A 495 -19.98 11.97 1.37
CA GLY A 495 -18.80 11.69 2.19
C GLY A 495 -18.09 10.36 1.90
N ILE A 496 -18.39 9.71 0.79
CA ILE A 496 -17.57 8.60 0.30
C ILE A 496 -16.19 9.13 -0.10
N ARG A 497 -15.14 8.45 0.34
CA ARG A 497 -13.75 8.88 0.12
C ARG A 497 -13.16 8.43 -1.21
N TYR A 498 -13.44 7.18 -1.59
CA TYR A 498 -12.76 6.53 -2.71
C TYR A 498 -13.61 5.41 -3.30
N LEU A 499 -13.70 5.39 -4.62
CA LEU A 499 -14.48 4.40 -5.38
C LEU A 499 -13.63 3.82 -6.52
N SER A 500 -13.82 2.53 -6.78
CA SER A 500 -13.22 1.84 -7.92
C SER A 500 -14.27 1.05 -8.68
N PHE A 501 -14.15 1.07 -10.00
CA PHE A 501 -15.05 0.34 -10.91
C PHE A 501 -14.24 -0.50 -11.89
N TYR A 502 -14.79 -1.60 -12.35
CA TYR A 502 -14.31 -2.36 -13.50
C TYR A 502 -15.48 -3.11 -14.16
N ALA A 503 -15.44 -3.26 -15.48
CA ALA A 503 -16.44 -4.04 -16.17
C ALA A 503 -16.18 -5.55 -16.03
N THR A 504 -17.24 -6.34 -16.00
CA THR A 504 -17.17 -7.80 -15.75
C THR A 504 -16.41 -8.56 -16.83
N ASP A 505 -16.29 -8.01 -18.03
CA ASP A 505 -15.53 -8.60 -19.17
C ASP A 505 -14.07 -8.11 -19.25
N SER A 506 -13.64 -7.17 -18.41
CA SER A 506 -12.26 -6.69 -18.39
C SER A 506 -11.27 -7.80 -17.99
N ASP A 507 -10.14 -7.93 -18.71
CA ASP A 507 -9.03 -8.80 -18.29
C ASP A 507 -8.31 -8.23 -17.07
N VAL A 508 -8.12 -6.89 -17.03
CA VAL A 508 -7.58 -6.21 -15.85
C VAL A 508 -8.68 -6.06 -14.81
N ILE A 509 -8.45 -6.61 -13.64
CA ILE A 509 -9.39 -6.55 -12.52
C ILE A 509 -8.74 -5.95 -11.28
N ARG A 510 -9.57 -5.35 -10.45
CA ARG A 510 -9.15 -4.84 -9.15
C ARG A 510 -9.36 -5.88 -8.06
N ILE A 511 -8.28 -6.29 -7.44
CA ILE A 511 -8.32 -7.26 -6.34
C ILE A 511 -8.79 -6.58 -5.04
N THR A 512 -7.96 -5.66 -4.57
CA THR A 512 -8.25 -4.80 -3.43
C THR A 512 -7.77 -3.38 -3.79
N GLY A 513 -6.59 -2.97 -3.35
CA GLY A 513 -5.97 -1.72 -3.77
C GLY A 513 -5.02 -1.86 -4.98
N TYR A 514 -4.86 -3.05 -5.54
CA TYR A 514 -3.97 -3.34 -6.66
C TYR A 514 -4.70 -4.07 -7.79
N LEU A 515 -4.07 -4.09 -8.95
CA LEU A 515 -4.60 -4.65 -10.20
C LEU A 515 -3.86 -5.92 -10.59
N VAL A 516 -4.57 -6.83 -11.23
CA VAL A 516 -3.98 -8.03 -11.87
C VAL A 516 -4.75 -8.34 -13.16
N LYS A 517 -4.12 -9.12 -14.04
CA LYS A 517 -4.81 -9.68 -15.22
C LYS A 517 -5.35 -11.06 -14.90
N ARG A 518 -6.62 -11.34 -15.24
CA ARG A 518 -7.22 -12.67 -15.12
C ARG A 518 -6.42 -13.70 -15.91
N SER A 519 -6.02 -13.32 -17.13
CA SER A 519 -5.19 -14.16 -18.01
C SER A 519 -3.83 -14.52 -17.39
N GLU A 520 -3.23 -13.65 -16.55
CA GLU A 520 -1.99 -13.97 -15.85
C GLU A 520 -2.21 -14.87 -14.62
N ILE A 521 -3.33 -14.68 -13.89
CA ILE A 521 -3.72 -15.61 -12.82
C ILE A 521 -3.87 -17.02 -13.41
N GLU A 522 -4.54 -17.18 -14.56
CA GLU A 522 -4.72 -18.46 -15.22
C GLU A 522 -3.40 -19.12 -15.67
N LYS A 523 -2.40 -18.33 -16.10
CA LYS A 523 -1.05 -18.84 -16.39
C LYS A 523 -0.39 -19.36 -15.13
N LEU A 524 -0.44 -18.58 -14.04
CA LEU A 524 0.17 -18.95 -12.77
C LEU A 524 -0.47 -20.22 -12.18
N GLU A 525 -1.80 -20.38 -12.31
CA GLU A 525 -2.53 -21.61 -11.93
C GLU A 525 -2.09 -22.84 -12.73
N LYS A 526 -1.62 -22.66 -13.96
CA LYS A 526 -1.05 -23.73 -14.81
C LYS A 526 0.43 -23.98 -14.52
N GLY A 527 1.03 -23.27 -13.56
CA GLY A 527 2.45 -23.40 -13.19
C GLY A 527 3.41 -22.64 -14.11
N GLU A 528 2.90 -21.69 -14.90
CA GLU A 528 3.71 -20.84 -15.76
C GLU A 528 4.21 -19.61 -14.99
N ASN A 529 5.35 -19.06 -15.37
CA ASN A 529 5.87 -17.83 -14.81
C ASN A 529 5.06 -16.61 -15.31
N VAL A 530 4.88 -15.64 -14.43
CA VAL A 530 4.28 -14.35 -14.73
C VAL A 530 5.24 -13.24 -14.36
N LEU A 531 5.13 -12.10 -15.02
CA LEU A 531 6.04 -10.97 -14.81
C LEU A 531 5.73 -10.25 -13.48
N GLN A 532 4.45 -9.97 -13.22
CA GLN A 532 4.02 -9.16 -12.08
C GLN A 532 3.97 -9.98 -10.78
N ASP A 533 4.68 -9.52 -9.73
CA ASP A 533 4.70 -10.16 -8.40
C ASP A 533 3.31 -10.21 -7.76
N THR A 534 2.51 -9.15 -7.98
CA THR A 534 1.15 -9.05 -7.47
C THR A 534 0.16 -10.05 -8.06
N THR A 535 0.51 -10.74 -9.17
CA THR A 535 -0.32 -11.83 -9.70
C THR A 535 -0.45 -12.99 -8.71
N ALA A 536 0.62 -13.30 -7.96
CA ALA A 536 0.58 -14.35 -6.93
C ALA A 536 -0.36 -13.96 -5.77
N LEU A 537 -0.33 -12.69 -5.34
CA LEU A 537 -1.28 -12.16 -4.35
C LEU A 537 -2.72 -12.21 -4.89
N GLY A 538 -2.92 -11.86 -6.17
CA GLY A 538 -4.21 -11.91 -6.84
C GLY A 538 -4.78 -13.34 -6.95
N MET A 539 -3.93 -14.32 -7.25
CA MET A 539 -4.32 -15.73 -7.24
C MET A 539 -4.74 -16.18 -5.84
N GLY A 540 -3.97 -15.83 -4.81
CA GLY A 540 -4.33 -16.11 -3.42
C GLY A 540 -5.65 -15.45 -3.02
N ALA A 541 -5.88 -14.20 -3.40
CA ALA A 541 -7.13 -13.50 -3.13
C ALA A 541 -8.32 -14.11 -3.88
N LYS A 542 -8.13 -14.61 -5.09
CA LYS A 542 -9.16 -15.36 -5.84
C LYS A 542 -9.59 -16.62 -5.06
N HIS A 543 -8.62 -17.39 -4.55
CA HIS A 543 -8.91 -18.64 -3.85
C HIS A 543 -9.38 -18.45 -2.41
N ASN A 544 -8.80 -17.52 -1.68
CA ASN A 544 -9.07 -17.34 -0.25
C ASN A 544 -10.16 -16.29 0.04
N GLY A 545 -10.25 -15.27 -0.80
CA GLY A 545 -11.15 -14.13 -0.62
C GLY A 545 -12.32 -14.09 -1.60
N HIS A 546 -12.45 -15.07 -2.49
CA HIS A 546 -13.56 -15.17 -3.46
C HIS A 546 -13.82 -13.88 -4.25
N ILE A 547 -12.79 -13.11 -4.56
CA ILE A 547 -12.89 -11.74 -5.10
C ILE A 547 -13.65 -11.63 -6.43
N LEU A 548 -13.78 -12.73 -7.17
CA LEU A 548 -14.58 -12.78 -8.41
C LEU A 548 -16.07 -12.99 -8.14
N GLU A 549 -16.47 -13.24 -6.89
CA GLU A 549 -17.87 -13.46 -6.49
C GLU A 549 -18.54 -12.16 -5.98
N ARG A 550 -17.84 -11.01 -6.11
CA ARG A 550 -18.45 -9.70 -5.82
C ARG A 550 -19.73 -9.51 -6.60
N LYS A 551 -20.72 -8.93 -5.95
CA LYS A 551 -22.01 -8.65 -6.58
C LYS A 551 -21.87 -7.64 -7.71
N VAL A 552 -22.25 -8.05 -8.91
CA VAL A 552 -22.24 -7.19 -10.12
C VAL A 552 -23.36 -6.14 -10.01
N ARG A 553 -23.06 -4.93 -10.45
CA ARG A 553 -23.97 -3.76 -10.40
C ARG A 553 -24.39 -3.32 -11.79
#